data_63fedc709a98ef376c537143af395e48
#
_entry.id   63fedc709a98ef376c537143af395e48
#
_cell.length_a   1.000
_cell.length_b   1.000
_cell.length_c   1.000
_cell.angle_alpha   90.00
_cell.angle_beta   90.00
_cell.angle_gamma   90.00
#
_symmetry.space_group_name_H-M   'P 1'
#
loop_
_entity.id
_entity.type
_entity.pdbx_description
1 polymer ?
#
loop_
_entity_poly.entity_id
_entity_poly.type
_entity_poly.pdbx_seq_one_letter_code
_entity_poly.pdbx_strand_id
1 'polypeptide(L)'
;AVFRMGSSAYESRYIYAVATDPAFRGQGVMTALEKYACKTAEKEKVQFLALVPANRRLFSMYQKLGYQTYFFHGTEQIPRRLNPKAELSSCEAEDFIDLREKYLSLHSASFELCPALCRFRYEDFLRSGGEILLAHTACGSGYLAFEQDGNTLYIRETSLFGDALSHAAGVLCEKTGAVR
;
A
#
# COMPACT_ATOMS: atom_id res chain seq x y z
N ALA A 1 -4.95 -3.01 -13.26
CA ALA A 1 -5.03 -3.63 -11.91
C ALA A 1 -6.08 -4.74 -11.94
N VAL A 2 -5.98 -5.66 -11.02
CA VAL A 2 -6.92 -6.77 -10.87
C VAL A 2 -7.43 -6.79 -9.43
N PHE A 3 -8.74 -6.82 -9.26
CA PHE A 3 -9.34 -7.12 -7.97
C PHE A 3 -9.63 -8.61 -7.90
N ARG A 4 -9.04 -9.29 -6.93
CA ARG A 4 -9.22 -10.73 -6.72
C ARG A 4 -10.08 -10.98 -5.48
N MET A 5 -11.03 -11.90 -5.59
CA MET A 5 -11.89 -12.34 -4.49
C MET A 5 -12.12 -13.85 -4.59
N GLY A 6 -11.55 -14.61 -3.69
CA GLY A 6 -11.49 -16.06 -3.78
C GLY A 6 -10.79 -16.50 -5.07
N SER A 7 -11.43 -17.36 -5.84
CA SER A 7 -10.93 -17.81 -7.15
C SER A 7 -11.26 -16.88 -8.32
N SER A 8 -12.05 -15.82 -8.09
CA SER A 8 -12.50 -14.90 -9.13
C SER A 8 -11.55 -13.71 -9.25
N ALA A 9 -11.25 -13.31 -10.50
CA ALA A 9 -10.44 -12.15 -10.82
C ALA A 9 -11.26 -11.17 -11.68
N TYR A 10 -11.24 -9.91 -11.32
CA TYR A 10 -12.04 -8.86 -11.93
C TYR A 10 -11.14 -7.76 -12.47
N GLU A 11 -11.34 -7.36 -13.70
CA GLU A 11 -10.61 -6.24 -14.26
C GLU A 11 -10.96 -4.96 -13.52
N SER A 12 -9.95 -4.23 -13.10
CA SER A 12 -10.11 -3.02 -12.28
C SER A 12 -9.14 -1.92 -12.68
N ARG A 13 -9.50 -0.68 -12.33
CA ARG A 13 -8.63 0.49 -12.45
C ARG A 13 -8.45 1.12 -11.08
N TYR A 14 -7.26 1.60 -10.84
CA TYR A 14 -6.93 2.33 -9.63
C TYR A 14 -6.80 3.82 -9.95
N ILE A 15 -7.62 4.63 -9.30
CA ILE A 15 -7.60 6.08 -9.42
C ILE A 15 -6.59 6.62 -8.41
N TYR A 16 -5.53 7.23 -8.92
CA TYR A 16 -4.40 7.69 -8.13
C TYR A 16 -4.19 9.20 -8.27
N ALA A 17 -3.81 9.85 -7.17
CA ALA A 17 -3.37 11.25 -7.11
C ALA A 17 -4.37 12.26 -7.70
N VAL A 18 -5.66 12.12 -7.41
CA VAL A 18 -6.67 13.09 -7.85
C VAL A 18 -6.47 14.41 -7.12
N ALA A 19 -6.16 15.45 -7.88
CA ALA A 19 -5.98 16.80 -7.36
C ALA A 19 -6.68 17.83 -8.25
N THR A 20 -7.16 18.92 -7.64
CA THR A 20 -7.70 20.08 -8.34
C THR A 20 -6.90 21.31 -7.92
N ASP A 21 -6.38 22.03 -8.90
CA ASP A 21 -5.69 23.30 -8.67
C ASP A 21 -6.56 24.23 -7.80
N PRO A 22 -5.99 24.89 -6.79
CA PRO A 22 -6.74 25.77 -5.89
C PRO A 22 -7.62 26.80 -6.61
N ALA A 23 -7.17 27.34 -7.74
CA ALA A 23 -7.93 28.33 -8.54
C ALA A 23 -9.23 27.74 -9.14
N PHE A 24 -9.32 26.43 -9.31
CA PHE A 24 -10.48 25.75 -9.93
C PHE A 24 -11.28 24.90 -8.93
N ARG A 25 -11.00 25.01 -7.64
CA ARG A 25 -11.77 24.30 -6.60
C ARG A 25 -13.18 24.87 -6.47
N GLY A 26 -14.12 24.01 -6.06
CA GLY A 26 -15.54 24.38 -5.89
C GLY A 26 -16.33 24.48 -7.20
N GLN A 27 -15.69 24.34 -8.36
CA GLN A 27 -16.33 24.46 -9.67
C GLN A 27 -16.78 23.10 -10.27
N GLY A 28 -16.73 22.02 -9.48
CA GLY A 28 -17.16 20.69 -9.92
C GLY A 28 -16.19 19.93 -10.82
N VAL A 29 -14.97 20.44 -11.03
CA VAL A 29 -13.96 19.84 -11.93
C VAL A 29 -13.67 18.40 -11.55
N MET A 30 -13.41 18.12 -10.26
CA MET A 30 -13.14 16.78 -9.77
C MET A 30 -14.35 15.84 -10.02
N THR A 31 -15.57 16.32 -9.75
CA THR A 31 -16.80 15.53 -10.00
C THR A 31 -16.97 15.20 -11.49
N ALA A 32 -16.63 16.14 -12.37
CA ALA A 32 -16.67 15.90 -13.82
C ALA A 32 -15.64 14.87 -14.25
N LEU A 33 -14.42 14.95 -13.69
CA LEU A 33 -13.33 13.99 -13.96
C LEU A 33 -13.71 12.57 -13.50
N GLU A 34 -14.27 12.43 -12.30
CA GLU A 34 -14.73 11.13 -11.78
C GLU A 34 -15.85 10.54 -12.63
N LYS A 35 -16.83 11.34 -13.03
CA LYS A 35 -17.87 10.88 -13.95
C LYS A 35 -17.32 10.44 -15.30
N TYR A 36 -16.29 11.13 -15.79
CA TYR A 36 -15.61 10.75 -17.01
C TYR A 36 -14.87 9.41 -16.84
N ALA A 37 -14.14 9.24 -15.73
CA ALA A 37 -13.46 7.99 -15.41
C ALA A 37 -14.43 6.80 -15.31
N CYS A 38 -15.58 6.96 -14.64
CA CYS A 38 -16.62 5.94 -14.57
C CYS A 38 -17.15 5.57 -15.97
N LYS A 39 -17.50 6.55 -16.81
CA LYS A 39 -17.98 6.29 -18.17
C LYS A 39 -16.94 5.61 -19.04
N THR A 40 -15.68 5.94 -18.87
CA THR A 40 -14.58 5.31 -19.59
C THR A 40 -14.44 3.84 -19.14
N ALA A 41 -14.46 3.59 -17.84
CA ALA A 41 -14.42 2.24 -17.28
C ALA A 41 -15.60 1.38 -17.78
N GLU A 42 -16.82 1.92 -17.84
CA GLU A 42 -17.99 1.24 -18.40
C GLU A 42 -17.79 0.84 -19.86
N LYS A 43 -17.27 1.76 -20.69
CA LYS A 43 -16.98 1.49 -22.10
C LYS A 43 -15.91 0.41 -22.29
N GLU A 44 -14.91 0.40 -21.41
CA GLU A 44 -13.83 -0.57 -21.39
C GLU A 44 -14.23 -1.89 -20.70
N LYS A 45 -15.47 -2.00 -20.20
CA LYS A 45 -15.99 -3.16 -19.43
C LYS A 45 -15.19 -3.45 -18.19
N VAL A 46 -14.57 -2.46 -17.59
CA VAL A 46 -13.90 -2.54 -16.29
C VAL A 46 -14.94 -2.75 -15.20
N GLN A 47 -14.73 -3.73 -14.35
CA GLN A 47 -15.72 -4.15 -13.36
C GLN A 47 -15.63 -3.37 -12.05
N PHE A 48 -14.43 -2.87 -11.72
CA PHE A 48 -14.22 -2.10 -10.49
C PHE A 48 -13.31 -0.89 -10.72
N LEU A 49 -13.69 0.22 -10.09
CA LEU A 49 -12.83 1.36 -9.86
C LEU A 49 -12.50 1.41 -8.37
N ALA A 50 -11.23 1.52 -8.05
CA ALA A 50 -10.76 1.61 -6.67
C ALA A 50 -9.95 2.89 -6.47
N LEU A 51 -10.04 3.46 -5.28
CA LEU A 51 -9.23 4.58 -4.83
C LEU A 51 -9.04 4.54 -3.32
N VAL A 52 -8.05 5.25 -2.83
CA VAL A 52 -7.86 5.49 -1.40
C VAL A 52 -8.03 7.00 -1.15
N PRO A 53 -9.06 7.42 -0.40
CA PRO A 53 -9.24 8.83 -0.07
C PRO A 53 -8.08 9.34 0.82
N ALA A 54 -7.52 10.49 0.48
CA ALA A 54 -6.39 11.06 1.23
C ALA A 54 -6.74 11.49 2.67
N ASN A 55 -8.02 11.72 2.95
CA ASN A 55 -8.47 12.08 4.30
C ASN A 55 -9.95 11.72 4.50
N ARG A 56 -10.39 11.75 5.77
CA ARG A 56 -11.73 11.34 6.18
C ARG A 56 -12.87 12.12 5.51
N ARG A 57 -12.65 13.39 5.16
CA ARG A 57 -13.70 14.23 4.52
C ARG A 57 -14.02 13.76 3.10
N LEU A 58 -13.04 13.17 2.42
CA LEU A 58 -13.24 12.71 1.05
C LEU A 58 -14.10 11.44 0.96
N PHE A 59 -14.20 10.65 2.02
CA PHE A 59 -15.08 9.47 2.03
C PHE A 59 -16.52 9.84 1.71
N SER A 60 -17.10 10.83 2.42
CA SER A 60 -18.48 11.27 2.17
C SER A 60 -18.69 11.82 0.76
N MET A 61 -17.66 12.42 0.18
CA MET A 61 -17.72 12.93 -1.18
C MET A 61 -17.73 11.77 -2.20
N TYR A 62 -16.83 10.81 -2.06
CA TYR A 62 -16.78 9.64 -2.94
C TYR A 62 -18.03 8.76 -2.78
N GLN A 63 -18.59 8.64 -1.58
CA GLN A 63 -19.86 7.94 -1.37
C GLN A 63 -21.01 8.56 -2.17
N LYS A 64 -21.06 9.89 -2.30
CA LYS A 64 -22.06 10.59 -3.15
C LYS A 64 -21.86 10.31 -4.64
N LEU A 65 -20.66 9.88 -5.04
CA LEU A 65 -20.34 9.49 -6.41
C LEU A 65 -20.53 7.98 -6.66
N GLY A 66 -21.04 7.23 -5.67
CA GLY A 66 -21.33 5.80 -5.79
C GLY A 66 -20.27 4.86 -5.26
N TYR A 67 -19.15 5.38 -4.74
CA TYR A 67 -18.13 4.55 -4.12
C TYR A 67 -18.57 4.01 -2.77
N GLN A 68 -18.13 2.79 -2.46
CA GLN A 68 -18.37 2.15 -1.16
C GLN A 68 -17.04 1.82 -0.50
N THR A 69 -17.00 1.92 0.83
CA THR A 69 -15.82 1.50 1.59
C THR A 69 -15.81 -0.03 1.67
N TYR A 70 -14.78 -0.63 1.13
CA TYR A 70 -14.66 -2.09 1.06
C TYR A 70 -13.45 -2.62 1.83
N PHE A 71 -12.32 -1.95 1.74
CA PHE A 71 -11.12 -2.31 2.48
C PHE A 71 -10.90 -1.36 3.65
N PHE A 72 -10.43 -1.93 4.75
CA PHE A 72 -10.07 -1.19 5.95
C PHE A 72 -8.61 -1.48 6.27
N HIS A 73 -7.88 -0.48 6.70
CA HIS A 73 -6.58 -0.65 7.30
C HIS A 73 -6.59 -0.01 8.69
N GLY A 74 -5.90 -0.63 9.62
CA GLY A 74 -5.65 -0.10 10.95
C GLY A 74 -4.17 0.23 11.13
N THR A 75 -3.87 0.91 12.22
CA THR A 75 -2.49 1.07 12.70
C THR A 75 -2.34 0.18 13.93
N GLU A 76 -1.33 -0.66 13.92
CA GLU A 76 -0.97 -1.52 15.03
C GLU A 76 0.42 -1.16 15.54
N GLN A 77 0.60 -1.20 16.85
CA GLN A 77 1.92 -1.07 17.44
C GLN A 77 2.57 -2.45 17.52
N ILE A 78 3.75 -2.57 16.92
CA ILE A 78 4.54 -3.79 17.02
C ILE A 78 5.27 -3.76 18.36
N PRO A 79 5.01 -4.71 19.28
CA PRO A 79 5.69 -4.77 20.56
C PRO A 79 7.19 -4.90 20.38
N ARG A 80 7.97 -4.16 21.19
CA ARG A 80 9.42 -4.29 21.20
C ARG A 80 9.82 -5.71 21.61
N ARG A 81 10.58 -6.37 20.75
CA ARG A 81 11.10 -7.70 21.02
C ARG A 81 12.46 -7.62 21.71
N LEU A 82 12.65 -8.42 22.74
CA LEU A 82 13.96 -8.60 23.36
C LEU A 82 14.79 -9.57 22.51
N ASN A 83 16.06 -9.23 22.28
CA ASN A 83 16.99 -10.01 21.46
C ASN A 83 16.42 -10.36 20.06
N PRO A 84 16.07 -9.36 19.28
CA PRO A 84 15.55 -9.59 17.92
C PRO A 84 16.64 -10.22 17.05
N LYS A 85 16.25 -11.10 16.12
CA LYS A 85 17.18 -11.77 15.20
C LYS A 85 16.61 -11.73 13.80
N ALA A 86 17.19 -10.89 12.96
CA ALA A 86 16.90 -10.81 11.55
C ALA A 86 18.16 -10.36 10.80
N GLU A 87 18.31 -10.83 9.60
CA GLU A 87 19.25 -10.29 8.63
C GLU A 87 18.47 -9.31 7.74
N LEU A 88 18.96 -8.06 7.65
CA LEU A 88 18.36 -7.03 6.82
C LEU A 88 19.32 -6.69 5.69
N SER A 89 18.82 -6.71 4.46
CA SER A 89 19.58 -6.38 3.24
C SER A 89 18.77 -5.46 2.32
N SER A 90 19.42 -4.93 1.28
CA SER A 90 18.70 -4.13 0.26
C SER A 90 17.64 -4.97 -0.42
N CYS A 91 16.53 -4.32 -0.76
CA CYS A 91 15.44 -4.91 -1.52
C CYS A 91 15.40 -4.25 -2.89
N GLU A 92 15.60 -5.00 -3.94
CA GLU A 92 15.45 -4.49 -5.30
C GLU A 92 13.97 -4.48 -5.72
N ALA A 93 13.66 -3.75 -6.79
CA ALA A 93 12.27 -3.61 -7.25
C ALA A 93 11.63 -4.95 -7.63
N GLU A 94 12.41 -5.86 -8.20
CA GLU A 94 11.96 -7.20 -8.57
C GLU A 94 11.60 -8.02 -7.34
N ASP A 95 12.44 -8.03 -6.32
CA ASP A 95 12.19 -8.73 -5.05
C ASP A 95 10.93 -8.21 -4.36
N PHE A 96 10.75 -6.88 -4.36
CA PHE A 96 9.55 -6.24 -3.82
C PHE A 96 8.29 -6.69 -4.55
N ILE A 97 8.31 -6.70 -5.90
CA ILE A 97 7.17 -7.10 -6.73
C ILE A 97 6.80 -8.55 -6.46
N ASP A 98 7.78 -9.46 -6.52
CA ASP A 98 7.57 -10.90 -6.34
C ASP A 98 7.06 -11.25 -4.94
N LEU A 99 7.67 -10.68 -3.91
CA LEU A 99 7.26 -10.91 -2.52
C LEU A 99 5.87 -10.32 -2.23
N ARG A 100 5.56 -9.17 -2.83
CA ARG A 100 4.24 -8.54 -2.71
C ARG A 100 3.16 -9.39 -3.38
N GLU A 101 3.40 -9.87 -4.58
CA GLU A 101 2.47 -10.74 -5.30
C GLU A 101 2.21 -12.03 -4.52
N LYS A 102 3.28 -12.68 -4.05
CA LYS A 102 3.21 -13.86 -3.21
C LYS A 102 2.41 -13.61 -1.94
N TYR A 103 2.66 -12.50 -1.25
CA TYR A 103 1.91 -12.13 -0.04
C TYR A 103 0.42 -11.91 -0.34
N LEU A 104 0.09 -11.17 -1.40
CA LEU A 104 -1.29 -10.90 -1.78
C LEU A 104 -2.06 -12.18 -2.16
N SER A 105 -1.38 -13.17 -2.73
CA SER A 105 -1.99 -14.46 -3.08
C SER A 105 -2.46 -15.27 -1.87
N LEU A 106 -1.97 -14.96 -0.66
CA LEU A 106 -2.40 -15.61 0.58
C LEU A 106 -3.74 -15.06 1.12
N HIS A 107 -4.24 -13.97 0.55
CA HIS A 107 -5.45 -13.31 1.03
C HIS A 107 -6.68 -13.69 0.19
N SER A 108 -7.82 -13.82 0.87
CA SER A 108 -9.10 -14.12 0.21
C SER A 108 -9.62 -12.99 -0.68
N ALA A 109 -9.14 -11.78 -0.47
CA ALA A 109 -9.42 -10.62 -1.32
C ALA A 109 -8.18 -9.72 -1.39
N SER A 110 -7.80 -9.32 -2.60
CA SER A 110 -6.65 -8.46 -2.84
C SER A 110 -6.87 -7.54 -4.03
N PHE A 111 -6.20 -6.39 -4.02
CA PHE A 111 -6.13 -5.48 -5.15
C PHE A 111 -4.70 -5.50 -5.71
N GLU A 112 -4.55 -6.21 -6.82
CA GLU A 112 -3.26 -6.47 -7.44
C GLU A 112 -2.95 -5.39 -8.48
N LEU A 113 -1.79 -4.78 -8.35
CA LEU A 113 -1.25 -3.85 -9.33
C LEU A 113 -0.46 -4.61 -10.39
N CYS A 114 -0.46 -4.13 -11.63
CA CYS A 114 0.45 -4.68 -12.64
C CYS A 114 1.92 -4.39 -12.26
N PRO A 115 2.88 -5.20 -12.74
CA PRO A 115 4.30 -5.03 -12.39
C PRO A 115 4.84 -3.61 -12.59
N ALA A 116 4.45 -2.94 -13.69
CA ALA A 116 4.86 -1.57 -13.96
C ALA A 116 4.39 -0.59 -12.88
N LEU A 117 3.16 -0.74 -12.39
CA LEU A 117 2.62 0.11 -11.33
C LEU A 117 3.20 -0.25 -9.96
N CYS A 118 3.53 -1.52 -9.71
CA CYS A 118 4.26 -1.93 -8.51
C CYS A 118 5.66 -1.30 -8.50
N ARG A 119 6.37 -1.32 -9.63
CA ARG A 119 7.67 -0.66 -9.78
C ARG A 119 7.58 0.84 -9.56
N PHE A 120 6.59 1.50 -10.16
CA PHE A 120 6.34 2.92 -9.91
C PHE A 120 6.14 3.22 -8.41
N ARG A 121 5.35 2.41 -7.70
CA ARG A 121 5.15 2.57 -6.24
C ARG A 121 6.44 2.37 -5.45
N TYR A 122 7.25 1.38 -5.81
CA TYR A 122 8.55 1.16 -5.21
C TYR A 122 9.45 2.40 -5.36
N GLU A 123 9.59 2.90 -6.58
CA GLU A 123 10.42 4.07 -6.88
C GLU A 123 9.89 5.35 -6.23
N ASP A 124 8.56 5.56 -6.24
CA ASP A 124 7.90 6.72 -5.64
C ASP A 124 8.09 6.75 -4.12
N PHE A 125 8.01 5.59 -3.48
CA PHE A 125 8.25 5.45 -2.05
C PHE A 125 9.70 5.80 -1.67
N LEU A 126 10.68 5.31 -2.43
CA LEU A 126 12.08 5.66 -2.21
C LEU A 126 12.35 7.15 -2.47
N ARG A 127 11.78 7.74 -3.52
CA ARG A 127 11.88 9.18 -3.80
C ARG A 127 11.26 10.06 -2.71
N SER A 128 10.26 9.56 -2.03
CA SER A 128 9.61 10.25 -0.91
C SER A 128 10.38 10.16 0.40
N GLY A 129 11.55 9.51 0.40
CA GLY A 129 12.40 9.35 1.57
C GLY A 129 12.12 8.09 2.39
N GLY A 130 11.28 7.20 1.88
CA GLY A 130 11.08 5.88 2.46
C GLY A 130 12.23 4.91 2.14
N GLU A 131 12.32 3.83 2.88
CA GLU A 131 13.27 2.74 2.66
C GLU A 131 12.55 1.41 2.53
N ILE A 132 13.10 0.50 1.71
CA ILE A 132 12.59 -0.85 1.55
C ILE A 132 13.74 -1.83 1.74
N LEU A 133 13.59 -2.75 2.70
CA LEU A 133 14.58 -3.76 3.02
C LEU A 133 13.98 -5.16 2.94
N LEU A 134 14.79 -6.12 2.51
CA LEU A 134 14.54 -7.53 2.74
C LEU A 134 14.85 -7.87 4.18
N ALA A 135 14.07 -8.77 4.76
CA ALA A 135 14.31 -9.29 6.08
C ALA A 135 14.20 -10.82 6.08
N HIS A 136 15.24 -11.46 6.61
CA HIS A 136 15.31 -12.90 6.81
C HIS A 136 15.36 -13.21 8.29
N THR A 137 14.44 -14.03 8.77
CA THR A 137 14.35 -14.48 10.15
C THR A 137 14.19 -16.00 10.19
N ALA A 138 14.37 -16.61 11.37
CA ALA A 138 14.09 -18.04 11.52
C ALA A 138 12.59 -18.37 11.35
N CYS A 139 11.71 -17.36 11.45
CA CYS A 139 10.25 -17.52 11.35
C CYS A 139 9.69 -17.21 9.95
N GLY A 140 10.53 -16.71 9.03
CA GLY A 140 10.13 -16.36 7.67
C GLY A 140 10.93 -15.21 7.09
N SER A 141 10.72 -14.98 5.80
CA SER A 141 11.39 -13.93 5.02
C SER A 141 10.36 -13.09 4.27
N GLY A 142 10.69 -11.82 4.08
CA GLY A 142 9.83 -10.87 3.38
C GLY A 142 10.48 -9.50 3.27
N TYR A 143 9.69 -8.46 3.01
CA TYR A 143 10.16 -7.09 2.95
C TYR A 143 9.52 -6.20 4.02
N LEU A 144 10.19 -5.10 4.32
CA LEU A 144 9.72 -3.97 5.13
C LEU A 144 9.86 -2.70 4.31
N ALA A 145 8.75 -2.02 4.02
CA ALA A 145 8.73 -0.66 3.50
C ALA A 145 8.40 0.28 4.66
N PHE A 146 9.31 1.16 5.01
CA PHE A 146 9.20 1.98 6.21
C PHE A 146 9.72 3.40 6.02
N GLU A 147 9.27 4.28 6.90
CA GLU A 147 9.73 5.66 7.05
C GLU A 147 10.11 5.88 8.51
N GLN A 148 11.05 6.79 8.75
CA GLN A 148 11.41 7.22 10.10
C GLN A 148 11.05 8.70 10.28
N ASP A 149 10.33 9.00 11.37
CA ASP A 149 10.09 10.37 11.83
C ASP A 149 10.56 10.51 13.28
N GLY A 150 11.63 11.25 13.48
CA GLY A 150 12.32 11.32 14.75
C GLY A 150 12.73 9.93 15.27
N ASN A 151 12.21 9.56 16.44
CA ASN A 151 12.48 8.27 17.07
C ASN A 151 11.41 7.20 16.77
N THR A 152 10.54 7.43 15.80
CA THR A 152 9.44 6.51 15.47
C THR A 152 9.63 5.95 14.06
N LEU A 153 9.52 4.62 13.94
CA LEU A 153 9.47 3.92 12.66
C LEU A 153 8.02 3.64 12.29
N TYR A 154 7.67 3.98 11.07
CA TYR A 154 6.37 3.67 10.50
C TYR A 154 6.54 2.63 9.39
N ILE A 155 6.20 1.38 9.67
CA ILE A 155 6.13 0.34 8.64
C ILE A 155 4.85 0.59 7.84
N ARG A 156 5.01 1.01 6.59
CA ARG A 156 3.92 1.37 5.68
C ARG A 156 3.36 0.18 4.93
N GLU A 157 4.22 -0.75 4.58
CA GLU A 157 3.85 -2.00 3.92
C GLU A 157 4.86 -3.09 4.27
N THR A 158 4.40 -4.32 4.43
CA THR A 158 5.26 -5.48 4.68
C THR A 158 4.58 -6.76 4.21
N SER A 159 5.37 -7.75 3.84
CA SER A 159 4.92 -9.12 3.61
C SER A 159 5.18 -10.04 4.80
N LEU A 160 5.75 -9.51 5.89
CA LEU A 160 6.01 -10.24 7.12
C LEU A 160 4.81 -10.16 8.08
N PHE A 161 4.63 -11.17 8.90
CA PHE A 161 3.61 -11.20 9.95
C PHE A 161 4.12 -11.95 11.20
N GLY A 162 3.41 -11.76 12.32
CA GLY A 162 3.69 -12.45 13.55
C GLY A 162 5.13 -12.26 14.07
N ASP A 163 5.77 -13.36 14.44
CA ASP A 163 7.13 -13.36 14.99
C ASP A 163 8.19 -12.88 14.00
N ALA A 164 8.04 -13.19 12.70
CA ALA A 164 8.96 -12.71 11.67
C ALA A 164 8.96 -11.17 11.60
N LEU A 165 7.79 -10.55 11.60
CA LEU A 165 7.66 -9.09 11.63
C LEU A 165 8.25 -8.50 12.92
N SER A 166 7.96 -9.10 14.07
CA SER A 166 8.47 -8.63 15.37
C SER A 166 10.00 -8.69 15.45
N HIS A 167 10.62 -9.73 14.90
CA HIS A 167 12.07 -9.85 14.82
C HIS A 167 12.69 -8.80 13.89
N ALA A 168 12.15 -8.67 12.69
CA ALA A 168 12.64 -7.74 11.69
C ALA A 168 12.51 -6.27 12.16
N ALA A 169 11.36 -5.89 12.70
CA ALA A 169 11.11 -4.57 13.25
C ALA A 169 12.05 -4.27 14.45
N GLY A 170 12.30 -5.25 15.32
CA GLY A 170 13.22 -5.09 16.43
C GLY A 170 14.65 -4.80 15.99
N VAL A 171 15.19 -5.57 15.03
CA VAL A 171 16.52 -5.31 14.44
C VAL A 171 16.58 -3.96 13.74
N LEU A 172 15.49 -3.58 13.04
CA LEU A 172 15.40 -2.29 12.38
C LEU A 172 15.46 -1.14 13.40
N CYS A 173 14.74 -1.24 14.52
CA CYS A 173 14.82 -0.26 15.61
C CYS A 173 16.23 -0.15 16.19
N GLU A 174 16.95 -1.27 16.38
CA GLU A 174 18.33 -1.25 16.87
C GLU A 174 19.28 -0.56 15.88
N LYS A 175 19.12 -0.81 14.58
CA LYS A 175 19.95 -0.20 13.53
C LYS A 175 19.72 1.30 13.37
N THR A 176 18.49 1.75 13.50
CA THR A 176 18.10 3.16 13.26
C THR A 176 18.11 4.01 14.53
N GLY A 177 18.24 3.40 15.70
CA GLY A 177 18.13 4.07 16.99
C GLY A 177 16.70 4.49 17.33
N ALA A 178 15.71 3.98 16.62
CA ALA A 178 14.30 4.27 16.90
C ALA A 178 13.86 3.58 18.20
N VAL A 179 12.97 4.26 18.94
CA VAL A 179 12.46 3.77 20.22
C VAL A 179 11.06 3.15 20.05
N ARG A 180 10.40 3.48 18.97
CA ARG A 180 9.01 3.11 18.70
C ARG A 180 8.81 2.76 17.24
#